data_d68ba91ab929be37c1c30eb71194ef68
#
_entry.id   d68ba91ab929be37c1c30eb71194ef68
#
_cell.length_a   1.000
_cell.length_b   1.000
_cell.length_c   1.000
_cell.angle_alpha   90.00
_cell.angle_beta   90.00
_cell.angle_gamma   90.00
#
_symmetry.space_group_name_H-M   'P 1'
#
loop_
_entity.id
_entity.type
_entity.pdbx_description
1 polymer ?
#
loop_
_entity_poly.entity_id
_entity_poly.type
_entity_poly.pdbx_seq_one_letter_code
_entity_poly.pdbx_strand_id
1 'polypeptide(L)'
;MTTWTEATTAETTAEIRTANLALAESLGVDVTGWDDFSPDRATFEIEARALKAEQDIRVLLAYSGFLETAALAGDTFFDQAITWFDEVRIPALATVWTLRVSCPASAGPYTIAGGSKSLIAAADDGTLFQSSNESNVTIPSGSTVSISFTCMTAGVIGNQNPGNITHLVVGLPGLSVTNNSPAAIVTAGRAIETTQAATTRVKGKWGTLGAGWTRASFDYLIPRATPTVTRWLIQTDNPVGAGTIR
;
A
#
# COMPACT_ATOMS: atom_id res chain seq x y z
N MET A 1 29.83 -13.51 19.92
CA MET A 1 28.87 -12.44 19.61
C MET A 1 28.38 -12.74 18.20
N THR A 2 27.17 -13.28 18.05
CA THR A 2 26.58 -13.65 16.74
C THR A 2 26.40 -12.38 15.91
N THR A 3 26.86 -12.39 14.67
CA THR A 3 26.65 -11.24 13.77
C THR A 3 25.17 -11.14 13.39
N TRP A 4 24.69 -9.95 13.02
CA TRP A 4 23.32 -9.76 12.56
C TRP A 4 22.97 -10.68 11.38
N THR A 5 23.93 -10.90 10.48
CA THR A 5 23.77 -11.79 9.32
C THR A 5 23.51 -13.24 9.75
N GLU A 6 24.22 -13.73 10.78
CA GLU A 6 24.00 -15.08 11.33
C GLU A 6 22.61 -15.22 11.97
N ALA A 7 22.12 -14.17 12.64
CA ALA A 7 20.79 -14.17 13.25
C ALA A 7 19.64 -14.14 12.23
N THR A 8 19.90 -13.69 11.00
CA THR A 8 18.89 -13.54 9.94
C THR A 8 18.96 -14.60 8.84
N THR A 9 19.93 -15.53 8.91
CA THR A 9 20.06 -16.63 7.95
C THR A 9 19.57 -17.92 8.60
N ALA A 10 18.49 -18.49 8.08
CA ALA A 10 17.99 -19.79 8.52
C ALA A 10 18.74 -20.91 7.80
N GLU A 11 19.24 -21.87 8.57
CA GLU A 11 19.83 -23.10 8.05
C GLU A 11 18.76 -23.99 7.41
N THR A 12 19.14 -24.80 6.46
CA THR A 12 18.23 -25.82 5.89
C THR A 12 18.12 -27.00 6.85
N THR A 13 17.01 -27.76 6.75
CA THR A 13 16.82 -29.00 7.52
C THR A 13 17.98 -29.98 7.30
N ALA A 14 18.55 -30.01 6.09
CA ALA A 14 19.69 -30.90 5.76
C ALA A 14 20.98 -30.47 6.47
N GLU A 15 21.26 -29.17 6.57
CA GLU A 15 22.40 -28.62 7.28
C GLU A 15 22.29 -28.91 8.80
N ILE A 16 21.13 -28.62 9.38
CA ILE A 16 20.87 -28.91 10.82
C ILE A 16 21.02 -30.39 11.11
N ARG A 17 20.46 -31.26 10.27
CA ARG A 17 20.62 -32.71 10.40
C ARG A 17 22.08 -33.13 10.35
N THR A 18 22.82 -32.62 9.38
CA THR A 18 24.25 -32.93 9.22
C THR A 18 25.05 -32.50 10.45
N ALA A 19 24.76 -31.29 10.99
CA ALA A 19 25.41 -30.81 12.20
C ALA A 19 25.06 -31.68 13.43
N ASN A 20 23.80 -32.08 13.59
CA ASN A 20 23.37 -32.96 14.66
C ASN A 20 24.02 -34.34 14.61
N LEU A 21 24.13 -34.93 13.41
CA LEU A 21 24.85 -36.22 13.23
C LEU A 21 26.34 -36.09 13.59
N ALA A 22 27.02 -35.04 13.11
CA ALA A 22 28.41 -34.79 13.44
C ALA A 22 28.61 -34.57 14.94
N LEU A 23 27.67 -33.89 15.63
CA LEU A 23 27.69 -33.74 17.08
C LEU A 23 27.52 -35.08 17.78
N ALA A 24 26.61 -35.95 17.35
CA ALA A 24 26.41 -37.29 17.90
C ALA A 24 27.69 -38.13 17.77
N GLU A 25 28.34 -38.12 16.60
CA GLU A 25 29.64 -38.79 16.41
C GLU A 25 30.73 -38.25 17.35
N SER A 26 30.79 -36.94 17.55
CA SER A 26 31.74 -36.31 18.45
C SER A 26 31.52 -36.71 19.93
N LEU A 27 30.29 -37.08 20.28
CA LEU A 27 29.90 -37.59 21.60
C LEU A 27 30.07 -39.11 21.73
N GLY A 28 30.59 -39.78 20.69
CA GLY A 28 30.87 -41.21 20.70
C GLY A 28 29.67 -42.10 20.31
N VAL A 29 28.65 -41.52 19.74
CA VAL A 29 27.52 -42.29 19.21
C VAL A 29 27.88 -42.81 17.80
N ASP A 30 27.80 -44.11 17.57
CA ASP A 30 28.07 -44.72 16.29
C ASP A 30 26.83 -44.54 15.38
N VAL A 31 26.89 -43.59 14.44
CA VAL A 31 25.83 -43.27 13.49
C VAL A 31 25.98 -43.97 12.13
N THR A 32 27.07 -44.74 11.94
CA THR A 32 27.40 -45.33 10.64
C THR A 32 26.41 -46.43 10.20
N GLY A 33 25.71 -47.05 11.12
CA GLY A 33 24.68 -48.05 10.84
C GLY A 33 23.26 -47.50 10.66
N TRP A 34 23.08 -46.17 10.72
CA TRP A 34 21.76 -45.59 10.65
C TRP A 34 21.33 -45.40 9.19
N ASP A 35 20.45 -46.23 8.73
CA ASP A 35 19.82 -46.08 7.41
C ASP A 35 18.59 -45.15 7.46
N ASP A 36 17.96 -44.90 6.30
CA ASP A 36 16.82 -44.00 6.19
C ASP A 36 15.56 -44.49 6.95
N PHE A 37 15.56 -45.75 7.44
CA PHE A 37 14.45 -46.37 8.15
C PHE A 37 14.75 -46.57 9.64
N SER A 38 15.94 -46.21 10.12
CA SER A 38 16.26 -46.40 11.51
C SER A 38 15.45 -45.45 12.42
N PRO A 39 14.91 -45.89 13.55
CA PRO A 39 14.16 -45.03 14.48
C PRO A 39 15.00 -43.87 15.01
N ASP A 40 16.29 -44.11 15.23
CA ASP A 40 17.22 -43.08 15.72
C ASP A 40 17.40 -41.96 14.70
N ARG A 41 17.59 -42.30 13.41
CA ARG A 41 17.65 -41.32 12.34
C ARG A 41 16.35 -40.55 12.17
N ALA A 42 15.19 -41.22 12.32
CA ALA A 42 13.89 -40.57 12.32
C ALA A 42 13.75 -39.52 13.44
N THR A 43 14.28 -39.81 14.62
CA THR A 43 14.30 -38.87 15.75
C THR A 43 15.11 -37.63 15.40
N PHE A 44 16.32 -37.80 14.87
CA PHE A 44 17.18 -36.68 14.42
C PHE A 44 16.54 -35.84 13.31
N GLU A 45 15.79 -36.47 12.40
CA GLU A 45 15.05 -35.75 11.36
C GLU A 45 13.92 -34.91 11.94
N ILE A 46 13.19 -35.44 12.95
CA ILE A 46 12.15 -34.69 13.65
C ILE A 46 12.74 -33.51 14.41
N GLU A 47 13.83 -33.72 15.12
CA GLU A 47 14.55 -32.65 15.83
C GLU A 47 15.08 -31.59 14.87
N ALA A 48 15.68 -31.98 13.74
CA ALA A 48 16.15 -31.04 12.73
C ALA A 48 15.00 -30.20 12.15
N ARG A 49 13.84 -30.78 11.92
CA ARG A 49 12.64 -30.04 11.46
C ARG A 49 12.11 -29.10 12.54
N ALA A 50 12.11 -29.51 13.81
CA ALA A 50 11.68 -28.67 14.91
C ALA A 50 12.62 -27.46 15.09
N LEU A 51 13.94 -27.68 15.06
CA LEU A 51 14.95 -26.62 15.13
C LEU A 51 14.85 -25.66 13.94
N LYS A 52 14.63 -26.19 12.74
CA LYS A 52 14.39 -25.38 11.55
C LYS A 52 13.18 -24.47 11.72
N ALA A 53 12.06 -25.00 12.21
CA ALA A 53 10.85 -24.21 12.46
C ALA A 53 11.11 -23.10 13.51
N GLU A 54 11.86 -23.40 14.56
CA GLU A 54 12.25 -22.41 15.55
C GLU A 54 13.17 -21.31 14.97
N GLN A 55 14.15 -21.69 14.15
CA GLN A 55 15.01 -20.72 13.47
C GLN A 55 14.22 -19.83 12.51
N ASP A 56 13.29 -20.38 11.74
CA ASP A 56 12.43 -19.62 10.83
C ASP A 56 11.58 -18.60 11.61
N ILE A 57 11.05 -18.97 12.77
CA ILE A 57 10.32 -18.04 13.64
C ILE A 57 11.25 -16.93 14.16
N ARG A 58 12.48 -17.27 14.59
CA ARG A 58 13.45 -16.27 15.05
C ARG A 58 13.84 -15.28 13.94
N VAL A 59 14.09 -15.80 12.73
CA VAL A 59 14.39 -14.98 11.56
C VAL A 59 13.22 -14.04 11.24
N LEU A 60 11.98 -14.56 11.23
CA LEU A 60 10.78 -13.75 11.03
C LEU A 60 10.64 -12.66 12.09
N LEU A 61 10.86 -12.97 13.36
CA LEU A 61 10.81 -12.00 14.45
C LEU A 61 11.91 -10.93 14.29
N ALA A 62 13.13 -11.33 13.90
CA ALA A 62 14.20 -10.39 13.62
C ALA A 62 13.85 -9.45 12.45
N TYR A 63 13.27 -9.98 11.37
CA TYR A 63 12.81 -9.16 10.24
C TYR A 63 11.65 -8.25 10.63
N SER A 64 10.70 -8.73 11.42
CA SER A 64 9.55 -7.94 11.83
C SER A 64 9.90 -6.82 12.81
N GLY A 65 10.93 -7.02 13.64
CA GLY A 65 11.37 -6.04 14.64
C GLY A 65 12.06 -4.79 14.07
N PHE A 66 12.52 -4.84 12.82
CA PHE A 66 13.20 -3.73 12.16
C PHE A 66 12.50 -3.39 10.85
N LEU A 67 12.04 -2.14 10.72
CA LEU A 67 11.31 -1.68 9.54
C LEU A 67 12.03 -1.93 8.21
N GLU A 68 13.37 -1.85 8.20
CA GLU A 68 14.18 -2.10 7.01
C GLU A 68 14.16 -3.56 6.59
N THR A 69 14.16 -4.46 7.56
CA THR A 69 14.18 -5.90 7.33
C THR A 69 12.78 -6.50 7.27
N ALA A 70 11.80 -5.89 7.92
CA ALA A 70 10.39 -6.25 7.77
C ALA A 70 9.93 -6.16 6.31
N ALA A 71 10.48 -5.20 5.55
CA ALA A 71 10.26 -5.07 4.12
C ALA A 71 10.74 -6.30 3.31
N LEU A 72 11.76 -7.00 3.77
CA LEU A 72 12.29 -8.21 3.15
C LEU A 72 11.44 -9.46 3.48
N ALA A 73 10.74 -9.44 4.61
CA ALA A 73 9.85 -10.52 5.04
C ALA A 73 8.49 -10.50 4.30
N GLY A 74 8.24 -9.47 3.51
CA GLY A 74 7.03 -9.30 2.71
C GLY A 74 6.04 -8.28 3.28
N ASP A 75 5.10 -7.87 2.44
CA ASP A 75 4.18 -6.76 2.74
C ASP A 75 3.33 -6.99 3.99
N THR A 76 2.87 -8.22 4.24
CA THR A 76 2.05 -8.56 5.42
C THR A 76 2.79 -8.31 6.73
N PHE A 77 4.06 -8.74 6.81
CA PHE A 77 4.88 -8.53 8.01
C PHE A 77 5.25 -7.08 8.17
N PHE A 78 5.56 -6.40 7.07
CA PHE A 78 5.82 -4.96 7.08
C PHE A 78 4.60 -4.19 7.60
N ASP A 79 3.41 -4.49 7.10
CA ASP A 79 2.18 -3.83 7.51
C ASP A 79 1.87 -4.06 9.01
N GLN A 80 2.18 -5.25 9.54
CA GLN A 80 2.12 -5.50 10.98
C GLN A 80 3.18 -4.70 11.75
N ALA A 81 4.41 -4.66 11.27
CA ALA A 81 5.49 -3.94 11.92
C ALA A 81 5.22 -2.43 12.04
N ILE A 82 4.64 -1.79 11.02
CA ILE A 82 4.32 -0.37 11.07
C ILE A 82 3.17 -0.04 12.04
N THR A 83 2.28 -0.99 12.35
CA THR A 83 1.24 -0.77 13.37
C THR A 83 1.82 -0.59 14.77
N TRP A 84 3.00 -1.15 15.07
CA TRP A 84 3.68 -0.91 16.35
C TRP A 84 4.10 0.55 16.56
N PHE A 85 4.17 1.30 15.45
CA PHE A 85 4.43 2.74 15.47
C PHE A 85 3.16 3.58 15.37
N ASP A 86 2.00 2.93 15.53
CA ASP A 86 0.70 3.59 15.33
C ASP A 86 0.57 4.21 13.94
N GLU A 87 1.05 3.48 12.93
CA GLU A 87 1.02 3.86 11.53
C GLU A 87 0.38 2.75 10.69
N VAL A 88 -0.21 3.15 9.58
CA VAL A 88 -0.72 2.24 8.56
C VAL A 88 -0.22 2.68 7.19
N ARG A 89 -0.11 1.74 6.26
CA ARG A 89 0.22 2.06 4.88
C ARG A 89 -0.85 2.96 4.26
N ILE A 90 -0.43 3.98 3.55
CA ILE A 90 -1.36 4.87 2.85
C ILE A 90 -2.03 4.07 1.73
N PRO A 91 -3.36 3.92 1.74
CA PRO A 91 -4.06 3.10 0.75
C PRO A 91 -4.04 3.74 -0.64
N ALA A 92 -4.30 2.92 -1.66
CA ALA A 92 -4.57 3.42 -2.99
C ALA A 92 -5.81 4.31 -3.00
N LEU A 93 -5.78 5.35 -3.81
CA LEU A 93 -6.89 6.28 -4.00
C LEU A 93 -7.46 6.12 -5.41
N ALA A 94 -8.77 6.00 -5.52
CA ALA A 94 -9.44 5.95 -6.80
C ALA A 94 -9.48 7.34 -7.45
N THR A 95 -9.36 7.38 -8.78
CA THR A 95 -9.53 8.62 -9.55
C THR A 95 -10.98 9.03 -9.57
N VAL A 96 -11.26 10.31 -9.38
CA VAL A 96 -12.58 10.93 -9.56
C VAL A 96 -12.54 11.84 -10.76
N TRP A 97 -13.39 11.59 -11.72
CA TRP A 97 -13.59 12.38 -12.92
C TRP A 97 -14.93 13.11 -12.88
N THR A 98 -14.97 14.30 -13.45
CA THR A 98 -16.21 14.91 -13.89
C THR A 98 -16.38 14.64 -15.38
N LEU A 99 -17.24 13.67 -15.72
CA LEU A 99 -17.50 13.30 -17.11
C LEU A 99 -18.68 14.09 -17.67
N ARG A 100 -18.63 14.37 -18.96
CA ARG A 100 -19.73 15.00 -19.69
C ARG A 100 -20.66 13.91 -20.22
N VAL A 101 -21.89 13.90 -19.75
CA VAL A 101 -22.93 12.99 -20.21
C VAL A 101 -23.90 13.76 -21.08
N SER A 102 -24.05 13.35 -22.33
CA SER A 102 -24.90 13.98 -23.31
C SER A 102 -26.14 13.14 -23.58
N CYS A 103 -27.32 13.80 -23.64
CA CYS A 103 -28.59 13.20 -24.01
C CYS A 103 -29.02 13.79 -25.35
N PRO A 104 -29.32 12.99 -26.38
CA PRO A 104 -29.83 13.50 -27.64
C PRO A 104 -31.26 14.06 -27.48
N ALA A 105 -31.66 14.94 -28.39
CA ALA A 105 -32.99 15.53 -28.34
C ALA A 105 -34.14 14.52 -28.48
N SER A 106 -33.85 13.34 -29.03
CA SER A 106 -34.79 12.23 -29.19
C SER A 106 -34.96 11.34 -27.96
N ALA A 107 -34.22 11.59 -26.88
CA ALA A 107 -34.27 10.80 -25.67
C ALA A 107 -34.40 11.68 -24.40
N GLY A 108 -34.72 11.06 -23.27
CA GLY A 108 -34.84 11.74 -21.98
C GLY A 108 -36.13 12.53 -21.78
N PRO A 109 -36.21 13.45 -20.79
CA PRO A 109 -35.17 13.72 -19.81
C PRO A 109 -34.92 12.53 -18.86
N TYR A 110 -33.71 12.42 -18.36
CA TYR A 110 -33.34 11.39 -17.39
C TYR A 110 -32.94 12.00 -16.07
N THR A 111 -33.31 11.37 -14.96
CA THR A 111 -32.85 11.78 -13.62
C THR A 111 -32.04 10.66 -13.01
N ILE A 112 -30.81 10.97 -12.68
CA ILE A 112 -29.89 10.09 -11.95
C ILE A 112 -29.99 10.45 -10.49
N ALA A 113 -30.46 9.51 -9.68
CA ALA A 113 -30.60 9.75 -8.24
C ALA A 113 -29.23 9.91 -7.57
N GLY A 114 -29.15 10.78 -6.58
CA GLY A 114 -27.96 10.96 -5.75
C GLY A 114 -27.58 9.68 -5.01
N GLY A 115 -26.30 9.37 -4.96
CA GLY A 115 -25.79 8.12 -4.38
C GLY A 115 -26.07 6.87 -5.22
N SER A 116 -26.84 6.96 -6.32
CA SER A 116 -27.04 5.83 -7.23
C SER A 116 -25.79 5.60 -8.06
N LYS A 117 -25.39 4.36 -8.15
CA LYS A 117 -24.26 3.90 -8.97
C LYS A 117 -24.76 3.35 -10.32
N SER A 118 -25.73 4.03 -10.92
CA SER A 118 -26.53 3.51 -12.03
C SER A 118 -25.86 3.64 -13.40
N LEU A 119 -24.89 4.56 -13.54
CA LEU A 119 -24.15 4.71 -14.79
C LEU A 119 -22.74 4.15 -14.62
N ILE A 120 -22.31 3.33 -15.57
CA ILE A 120 -20.94 2.82 -15.65
C ILE A 120 -20.38 3.21 -17.01
N ALA A 121 -19.31 4.00 -16.99
CA ALA A 121 -18.53 4.37 -18.16
C ALA A 121 -17.28 3.48 -18.25
N ALA A 122 -16.78 3.26 -19.45
CA ALA A 122 -15.53 2.56 -19.69
C ALA A 122 -14.57 3.42 -20.49
N ALA A 123 -13.31 3.29 -20.15
CA ALA A 123 -12.20 3.76 -20.97
C ALA A 123 -11.85 2.72 -22.05
N ASP A 124 -11.07 3.15 -23.04
CA ASP A 124 -10.66 2.32 -24.17
C ASP A 124 -9.79 1.11 -23.73
N ASP A 125 -9.12 1.20 -22.58
CA ASP A 125 -8.35 0.13 -21.96
C ASP A 125 -9.18 -0.84 -21.10
N GLY A 126 -10.51 -0.64 -21.03
CA GLY A 126 -11.42 -1.43 -20.23
C GLY A 126 -11.55 -0.98 -18.77
N THR A 127 -10.88 0.09 -18.35
CA THR A 127 -11.05 0.67 -17.00
C THR A 127 -12.45 1.19 -16.79
N LEU A 128 -13.11 0.79 -15.70
CA LEU A 128 -14.49 1.13 -15.40
C LEU A 128 -14.62 2.27 -14.39
N PHE A 129 -15.57 3.15 -14.67
CA PHE A 129 -15.91 4.31 -13.84
C PHE A 129 -17.39 4.28 -13.52
N GLN A 130 -17.73 4.42 -12.25
CA GLN A 130 -19.12 4.39 -11.77
C GLN A 130 -19.56 5.79 -11.34
N SER A 131 -20.81 6.18 -11.65
CA SER A 131 -21.36 7.45 -11.20
C SER A 131 -21.33 7.58 -9.68
N SER A 132 -20.87 8.73 -9.20
CA SER A 132 -20.67 9.04 -7.78
C SER A 132 -21.24 10.40 -7.37
N ASN A 133 -22.29 10.86 -8.06
CA ASN A 133 -22.98 12.11 -7.73
C ASN A 133 -23.71 11.98 -6.37
N GLU A 134 -23.53 12.96 -5.49
CA GLU A 134 -24.15 12.98 -4.17
C GLU A 134 -25.62 13.40 -4.21
N SER A 135 -25.99 14.26 -5.16
CA SER A 135 -27.35 14.77 -5.35
C SER A 135 -27.96 14.28 -6.65
N ASN A 136 -29.30 14.41 -6.76
CA ASN A 136 -30.00 14.11 -8.00
C ASN A 136 -29.49 15.01 -9.12
N VAL A 137 -29.18 14.40 -10.28
CA VAL A 137 -28.79 15.11 -11.49
C VAL A 137 -29.77 14.81 -12.59
N THR A 138 -30.42 15.85 -13.12
CA THR A 138 -31.32 15.73 -14.28
C THR A 138 -30.55 16.08 -15.54
N ILE A 139 -30.67 15.19 -16.54
CA ILE A 139 -30.08 15.36 -17.88
C ILE A 139 -31.23 15.68 -18.81
N PRO A 140 -31.44 16.96 -19.21
CA PRO A 140 -32.51 17.31 -20.14
C PRO A 140 -32.25 16.76 -21.55
N SER A 141 -33.32 16.53 -22.32
CA SER A 141 -33.21 16.17 -23.74
C SER A 141 -32.41 17.22 -24.50
N GLY A 142 -31.51 16.78 -25.39
CA GLY A 142 -30.67 17.66 -26.20
C GLY A 142 -29.55 18.37 -25.42
N SER A 143 -29.29 17.99 -24.18
CA SER A 143 -28.37 18.68 -23.31
C SER A 143 -27.19 17.83 -22.90
N THR A 144 -26.11 18.49 -22.45
CA THR A 144 -24.93 17.86 -21.86
C THR A 144 -24.78 18.33 -20.40
N VAL A 145 -24.62 17.39 -19.48
CA VAL A 145 -24.47 17.67 -18.05
C VAL A 145 -23.20 17.02 -17.57
N SER A 146 -22.53 17.67 -16.61
CA SER A 146 -21.36 17.12 -15.94
C SER A 146 -21.77 16.28 -14.75
N ILE A 147 -21.28 15.06 -14.67
CA ILE A 147 -21.56 14.09 -13.59
C ILE A 147 -20.25 13.55 -13.07
N SER A 148 -20.14 13.41 -11.73
CA SER A 148 -19.00 12.80 -11.09
C SER A 148 -18.98 11.29 -11.27
N PHE A 149 -17.84 10.76 -11.64
CA PHE A 149 -17.59 9.33 -11.75
C PHE A 149 -16.30 8.96 -10.98
N THR A 150 -16.36 7.87 -10.25
CA THR A 150 -15.22 7.33 -9.52
C THR A 150 -14.76 6.05 -10.20
N CYS A 151 -13.45 5.92 -10.41
CA CYS A 151 -12.85 4.69 -10.92
C CYS A 151 -13.17 3.53 -9.97
N MET A 152 -13.64 2.42 -10.51
CA MET A 152 -13.99 1.24 -9.70
C MET A 152 -12.76 0.55 -9.10
N THR A 153 -11.60 0.73 -9.72
CA THR A 153 -10.31 0.23 -9.22
C THR A 153 -9.51 1.39 -8.65
N ALA A 154 -9.13 1.29 -7.39
CA ALA A 154 -8.24 2.27 -6.78
C ALA A 154 -6.83 2.15 -7.38
N GLY A 155 -6.14 3.29 -7.47
CA GLY A 155 -4.80 3.36 -8.05
C GLY A 155 -4.71 4.35 -9.21
N VAL A 156 -3.56 4.34 -9.85
CA VAL A 156 -3.26 5.26 -10.97
C VAL A 156 -3.96 4.87 -12.28
N ILE A 157 -4.52 3.68 -12.36
CA ILE A 157 -5.17 3.17 -13.58
C ILE A 157 -6.34 4.05 -14.04
N GLY A 158 -7.01 4.71 -13.10
CA GLY A 158 -8.08 5.64 -13.40
C GLY A 158 -7.64 7.00 -13.93
N ASN A 159 -6.33 7.30 -13.96
CA ASN A 159 -5.78 8.56 -14.47
C ASN A 159 -5.68 8.51 -16.01
N GLN A 160 -6.83 8.42 -16.65
CA GLN A 160 -6.94 8.32 -18.10
C GLN A 160 -6.60 9.63 -18.80
N ASN A 161 -6.15 9.55 -20.06
CA ASN A 161 -5.98 10.73 -20.90
C ASN A 161 -7.35 11.29 -21.33
N PRO A 162 -7.42 12.60 -21.63
CA PRO A 162 -8.62 13.18 -22.23
C PRO A 162 -8.99 12.44 -23.52
N GLY A 163 -10.28 12.12 -23.67
CA GLY A 163 -10.80 11.40 -24.83
C GLY A 163 -10.81 9.88 -24.73
N ASN A 164 -10.21 9.30 -23.72
CA ASN A 164 -10.14 7.82 -23.57
C ASN A 164 -11.40 7.21 -22.93
N ILE A 165 -12.24 8.00 -22.23
CA ILE A 165 -13.49 7.52 -21.65
C ILE A 165 -14.61 7.88 -22.64
N THR A 166 -15.05 6.92 -23.45
CA THR A 166 -15.83 7.18 -24.65
C THR A 166 -17.22 6.55 -24.65
N HIS A 167 -17.47 5.55 -23.81
CA HIS A 167 -18.74 4.84 -23.87
C HIS A 167 -19.29 4.45 -22.49
N LEU A 168 -20.62 4.29 -22.43
CA LEU A 168 -21.34 3.78 -21.28
C LEU A 168 -21.53 2.26 -21.44
N VAL A 169 -21.06 1.48 -20.46
CA VAL A 169 -21.31 0.04 -20.34
C VAL A 169 -22.68 -0.20 -19.75
N VAL A 170 -23.02 0.57 -18.72
CA VAL A 170 -24.35 0.59 -18.12
C VAL A 170 -24.86 2.03 -18.16
N GLY A 171 -25.95 2.25 -18.80
CA GLY A 171 -26.53 3.58 -19.00
C GLY A 171 -27.98 3.54 -19.41
N LEU A 172 -28.52 4.72 -19.65
CA LEU A 172 -29.88 4.89 -20.19
C LEU A 172 -29.80 5.03 -21.71
N PRO A 173 -30.85 4.62 -22.43
CA PRO A 173 -30.85 4.64 -23.91
C PRO A 173 -30.49 6.01 -24.50
N GLY A 174 -29.55 6.02 -25.44
CA GLY A 174 -29.15 7.22 -26.16
C GLY A 174 -28.17 8.13 -25.42
N LEU A 175 -27.81 7.87 -24.15
CA LEU A 175 -26.78 8.63 -23.48
C LEU A 175 -25.40 8.31 -24.04
N SER A 176 -24.55 9.33 -24.13
CA SER A 176 -23.12 9.21 -24.42
C SER A 176 -22.29 9.90 -23.36
N VAL A 177 -21.04 9.47 -23.20
CA VAL A 177 -20.12 10.02 -22.19
C VAL A 177 -18.79 10.39 -22.84
N THR A 178 -18.15 11.40 -22.30
CA THR A 178 -16.78 11.76 -22.72
C THR A 178 -16.04 12.48 -21.61
N ASN A 179 -14.69 12.32 -21.62
CA ASN A 179 -13.76 13.06 -20.75
C ASN A 179 -12.87 14.04 -21.55
N ASN A 180 -13.36 14.57 -22.65
CA ASN A 180 -12.60 15.47 -23.54
C ASN A 180 -12.18 16.82 -22.92
N SER A 181 -12.50 17.09 -21.68
CA SER A 181 -12.10 18.33 -21.00
C SER A 181 -10.86 18.11 -20.16
N PRO A 182 -9.78 18.91 -20.30
CA PRO A 182 -8.60 18.81 -19.42
C PRO A 182 -8.92 19.03 -17.93
N ALA A 183 -9.96 19.77 -17.63
CA ALA A 183 -10.43 20.07 -16.27
C ALA A 183 -11.32 18.98 -15.65
N ALA A 184 -11.41 17.81 -16.26
CA ALA A 184 -12.34 16.75 -15.84
C ALA A 184 -11.83 15.91 -14.67
N ILE A 185 -10.52 15.88 -14.37
CA ILE A 185 -10.00 15.20 -13.17
C ILE A 185 -10.23 16.07 -11.95
N VAL A 186 -11.06 15.60 -11.02
CA VAL A 186 -11.29 16.23 -9.71
C VAL A 186 -10.26 15.75 -8.70
N THR A 187 -10.01 14.44 -8.69
CA THR A 187 -9.03 13.82 -7.81
C THR A 187 -8.24 12.80 -8.61
N ALA A 188 -6.92 12.97 -8.68
CA ALA A 188 -6.05 11.99 -9.33
C ALA A 188 -5.93 10.73 -8.46
N GLY A 189 -6.01 9.58 -9.11
CA GLY A 189 -5.79 8.29 -8.48
C GLY A 189 -4.32 8.13 -8.07
N ARG A 190 -4.10 7.43 -6.97
CA ARG A 190 -2.79 7.18 -6.41
C ARG A 190 -2.65 5.69 -6.08
N ALA A 191 -1.51 5.11 -6.41
CA ALA A 191 -1.17 3.75 -6.00
C ALA A 191 -1.08 3.64 -4.47
N ILE A 192 -1.21 2.43 -3.96
CA ILE A 192 -0.87 2.14 -2.56
C ILE A 192 0.58 2.55 -2.29
N GLU A 193 0.84 3.05 -1.11
CA GLU A 193 2.19 3.45 -0.69
C GLU A 193 3.14 2.25 -0.79
N THR A 194 4.29 2.45 -1.44
CA THR A 194 5.31 1.40 -1.51
C THR A 194 5.92 1.15 -0.13
N THR A 195 6.40 -0.07 0.11
CA THR A 195 7.08 -0.45 1.35
C THR A 195 8.23 0.50 1.68
N GLN A 196 9.02 0.90 0.68
CA GLN A 196 10.13 1.84 0.85
C GLN A 196 9.64 3.24 1.28
N ALA A 197 8.57 3.76 0.66
CA ALA A 197 8.00 5.06 1.01
C ALA A 197 7.43 5.04 2.44
N ALA A 198 6.72 3.96 2.79
CA ALA A 198 6.19 3.76 4.14
C ALA A 198 7.31 3.66 5.18
N THR A 199 8.39 2.92 4.90
CA THR A 199 9.58 2.85 5.77
C THR A 199 10.16 4.24 6.03
N THR A 200 10.34 5.02 4.97
CA THR A 200 10.88 6.39 5.08
C THR A 200 9.97 7.28 5.91
N ARG A 201 8.65 7.18 5.69
CA ARG A 201 7.65 7.96 6.43
C ARG A 201 7.61 7.58 7.91
N VAL A 202 7.60 6.28 8.22
CA VAL A 202 7.55 5.78 9.60
C VAL A 202 8.85 6.12 10.34
N LYS A 203 10.02 6.01 9.70
CA LYS A 203 11.29 6.48 10.27
C LYS A 203 11.27 7.98 10.59
N GLY A 204 10.63 8.79 9.76
CA GLY A 204 10.44 10.22 10.03
C GLY A 204 9.70 10.49 11.34
N LYS A 205 8.79 9.59 11.76
CA LYS A 205 8.09 9.69 13.06
C LYS A 205 9.05 9.67 14.25
N TRP A 206 10.15 8.92 14.17
CA TRP A 206 11.15 8.88 15.23
C TRP A 206 11.78 10.23 15.51
N GLY A 207 11.92 11.06 14.48
CA GLY A 207 12.38 12.43 14.64
C GLY A 207 11.43 13.30 15.47
N THR A 208 10.17 12.88 15.62
CA THR A 208 9.15 13.61 16.42
C THR A 208 9.11 13.16 17.86
N LEU A 209 9.63 11.98 18.19
CA LEU A 209 9.62 11.42 19.55
C LEU A 209 10.71 12.02 20.44
N GLY A 210 11.70 12.71 19.87
CA GLY A 210 12.68 13.50 20.63
C GLY A 210 12.03 14.73 21.23
N ALA A 211 12.40 15.05 22.48
CA ALA A 211 11.87 16.21 23.18
C ALA A 211 12.27 17.51 22.47
N GLY A 212 11.39 18.07 21.69
CA GLY A 212 11.58 19.42 21.13
C GLY A 212 11.09 19.59 19.69
N TRP A 213 10.95 20.84 19.34
CA TRP A 213 10.57 21.32 18.01
C TRP A 213 11.79 21.22 17.06
N THR A 214 12.09 20.01 16.61
CA THR A 214 13.18 19.78 15.67
C THR A 214 12.70 19.95 14.22
N ARG A 215 13.63 20.23 13.29
CA ARG A 215 13.31 20.28 11.88
C ARG A 215 12.65 18.98 11.40
N ALA A 216 13.15 17.83 11.86
CA ALA A 216 12.58 16.52 11.53
C ALA A 216 11.13 16.39 12.00
N SER A 217 10.76 16.97 13.15
CA SER A 217 9.39 16.99 13.64
C SER A 217 8.48 17.79 12.69
N PHE A 218 8.91 18.95 12.23
CA PHE A 218 8.14 19.75 11.28
C PHE A 218 8.04 19.08 9.91
N ASP A 219 9.14 18.54 9.40
CA ASP A 219 9.16 17.83 8.11
C ASP A 219 8.22 16.61 8.12
N TYR A 220 7.97 16.02 9.29
CA TYR A 220 7.01 14.93 9.45
C TYR A 220 5.57 15.44 9.64
N LEU A 221 5.34 16.44 10.49
CA LEU A 221 4.00 16.86 10.91
C LEU A 221 3.29 17.74 9.89
N ILE A 222 4.01 18.63 9.19
CA ILE A 222 3.39 19.61 8.27
C ILE A 222 2.67 18.91 7.11
N PRO A 223 3.26 17.94 6.40
CA PRO A 223 2.56 17.25 5.31
C PRO A 223 1.33 16.47 5.76
N ARG A 224 1.31 16.02 7.01
CA ARG A 224 0.15 15.30 7.58
C ARG A 224 -0.98 16.22 7.98
N ALA A 225 -0.65 17.36 8.57
CA ALA A 225 -1.64 18.36 9.00
C ALA A 225 -2.23 19.09 7.79
N THR A 226 -1.43 19.33 6.77
CA THR A 226 -1.83 20.13 5.60
C THR A 226 -1.28 19.49 4.32
N PRO A 227 -1.95 18.46 3.78
CA PRO A 227 -1.47 17.69 2.61
C PRO A 227 -1.28 18.51 1.32
N THR A 228 -1.89 19.69 1.27
CA THR A 228 -1.77 20.62 0.14
C THR A 228 -0.49 21.46 0.17
N VAL A 229 0.20 21.49 1.31
CA VAL A 229 1.46 22.22 1.44
C VAL A 229 2.59 21.33 0.92
N THR A 230 3.13 21.70 -0.23
CA THR A 230 4.24 20.96 -0.89
C THR A 230 5.61 21.53 -0.57
N ARG A 231 5.68 22.74 -0.01
CA ARG A 231 6.93 23.41 0.38
C ARG A 231 6.74 24.20 1.65
N TRP A 232 7.68 24.08 2.57
CA TRP A 232 7.76 24.87 3.80
C TRP A 232 9.22 25.22 4.09
N LEU A 233 9.42 26.33 4.79
CA LEU A 233 10.72 26.78 5.23
C LEU A 233 10.68 26.94 6.75
N ILE A 234 11.55 26.22 7.45
CA ILE A 234 11.77 26.41 8.87
C ILE A 234 12.92 27.41 9.01
N GLN A 235 12.61 28.60 9.42
CA GLN A 235 13.62 29.60 9.69
C GLN A 235 14.26 29.30 11.05
N THR A 236 15.48 28.78 11.03
CA THR A 236 16.24 28.43 12.25
C THR A 236 17.09 29.60 12.77
N ASP A 237 17.35 30.60 11.93
CA ASP A 237 18.09 31.78 12.31
C ASP A 237 17.19 32.75 13.03
N ASN A 238 17.43 32.92 14.33
CA ASN A 238 16.70 33.85 15.16
C ASN A 238 17.55 35.09 15.46
N PRO A 239 17.36 36.17 14.73
CA PRO A 239 18.13 37.41 14.96
C PRO A 239 17.76 38.11 16.30
N VAL A 240 16.74 37.65 17.02
CA VAL A 240 16.18 38.33 18.20
C VAL A 240 16.38 37.55 19.51
N GLY A 241 17.12 36.44 19.51
CA GLY A 241 17.42 35.63 20.71
C GLY A 241 16.75 34.26 20.74
N ALA A 242 17.32 33.35 21.50
CA ALA A 242 16.83 31.97 21.62
C ALA A 242 15.40 31.98 22.20
N GLY A 243 14.46 31.39 21.46
CA GLY A 243 13.09 31.15 21.91
C GLY A 243 11.98 31.97 21.26
N THR A 244 12.27 32.80 20.27
CA THR A 244 11.22 33.52 19.53
C THR A 244 10.93 32.82 18.21
N ILE A 245 9.76 32.19 18.09
CA ILE A 245 9.20 31.68 16.83
C ILE A 245 8.38 32.82 16.20
N ARG A 246 8.68 33.16 14.96
CA ARG A 246 7.85 34.06 14.15
C ARG A 246 7.06 33.26 13.12
#